data_5975109b1f3aa1ad4eaff7bd5701ed68
#
_entry.id   5975109b1f3aa1ad4eaff7bd5701ed68
#
_cell.length_a   1.000
_cell.length_b   1.000
_cell.length_c   1.000
_cell.angle_alpha   90.00
_cell.angle_beta   90.00
_cell.angle_gamma   90.00
#
_symmetry.space_group_name_H-M   'P 1'
#
loop_
_entity.id
_entity.type
_entity.pdbx_description
1 polymer ?
#
loop_
_entity_poly.entity_id
_entity_poly.type
_entity_poly.pdbx_seq_one_letter_code
_entity_poly.pdbx_strand_id
1 'polypeptide(L)'
;MNLAINPKDTNTFASACLDRTVKVWSISNPTPNFSFDAHEKGGVNFVEYYHGNDKPYMITTGDDKTIKIWDYLSKSCIQTLEGHTSNVSFAVYHPTLPIIVSGSEDGTVKIWHANTYRLENTLNYALERGWCVALHRETNEVAVGFDDGVVVLKLGRDEPSYSMDPSGKLVYTRGSEVLTSTLQTAVEDATPEGTRISLPPRELGSTEIYANAIAHSPNGRFVTVVGDGEYIIYTALAWRNKAFGPGNSFAWADDSNTYAVQEGKLKIKMYRNFREKKDGAPKGVGAFGIEGVHGGPLLGARGGGFVVFWDWETGEIVRRVDVEATNVSFVSVSMHLD
;
A
#
# COMPACT_ATOMS: atom_id res chain seq x y z
N MET A 1 -7.84 -14.37 25.49
CA MET A 1 -8.78 -15.20 24.72
C MET A 1 -9.87 -14.30 24.17
N ASN A 2 -10.33 -14.57 22.96
CA ASN A 2 -11.20 -13.69 22.20
C ASN A 2 -12.29 -14.48 21.46
N LEU A 3 -13.36 -13.77 21.09
CA LEU A 3 -14.44 -14.25 20.23
C LEU A 3 -14.57 -13.34 19.02
N ALA A 4 -14.76 -13.93 17.84
CA ALA A 4 -14.97 -13.20 16.60
C ALA A 4 -16.22 -13.68 15.87
N ILE A 5 -17.12 -12.77 15.51
CA ILE A 5 -18.32 -13.09 14.70
C ILE A 5 -17.89 -13.16 13.23
N ASN A 6 -18.38 -14.15 12.51
CA ASN A 6 -18.13 -14.27 11.08
C ASN A 6 -18.89 -13.17 10.31
N PRO A 7 -18.21 -12.26 9.62
CA PRO A 7 -18.89 -11.17 8.92
C PRO A 7 -19.76 -11.64 7.73
N LYS A 8 -19.51 -12.87 7.22
CA LYS A 8 -20.27 -13.45 6.09
C LYS A 8 -21.46 -14.28 6.56
N ASP A 9 -21.43 -14.75 7.80
CA ASP A 9 -22.52 -15.54 8.42
C ASP A 9 -22.61 -15.20 9.90
N THR A 10 -23.47 -14.26 10.24
CA THR A 10 -23.68 -13.78 11.62
C THR A 10 -24.19 -14.83 12.61
N ASN A 11 -24.58 -16.02 12.11
CA ASN A 11 -24.95 -17.15 12.95
C ASN A 11 -23.74 -17.98 13.40
N THR A 12 -22.56 -17.69 12.88
CA THR A 12 -21.32 -18.38 13.25
C THR A 12 -20.31 -17.45 13.89
N PHE A 13 -19.53 -17.98 14.82
CA PHE A 13 -18.44 -17.27 15.48
C PHE A 13 -17.27 -18.20 15.77
N ALA A 14 -16.09 -17.63 15.92
CA ALA A 14 -14.87 -18.34 16.31
C ALA A 14 -14.46 -17.98 17.73
N SER A 15 -13.88 -18.93 18.45
CA SER A 15 -13.27 -18.72 19.76
C SER A 15 -11.81 -19.13 19.78
N ALA A 16 -10.96 -18.28 20.36
CA ALA A 16 -9.58 -18.58 20.69
C ALA A 16 -9.46 -19.18 22.09
N CYS A 17 -8.71 -20.26 22.25
CA CYS A 17 -8.61 -20.99 23.51
C CYS A 17 -7.15 -21.25 23.94
N LEU A 18 -6.91 -21.31 25.25
CA LEU A 18 -5.60 -21.68 25.81
C LEU A 18 -5.20 -23.15 25.52
N ASP A 19 -6.13 -23.98 25.10
CA ASP A 19 -5.86 -25.36 24.67
C ASP A 19 -5.20 -25.46 23.29
N ARG A 20 -4.76 -24.34 22.71
CA ARG A 20 -4.11 -24.16 21.39
C ARG A 20 -5.08 -24.26 20.21
N THR A 21 -6.35 -24.46 20.48
CA THR A 21 -7.35 -24.65 19.43
C THR A 21 -8.12 -23.37 19.13
N VAL A 22 -8.57 -23.28 17.89
CA VAL A 22 -9.67 -22.41 17.49
C VAL A 22 -10.89 -23.28 17.24
N LYS A 23 -12.03 -22.87 17.79
CA LYS A 23 -13.31 -23.56 17.61
C LYS A 23 -14.27 -22.63 16.91
N VAL A 24 -14.97 -23.15 15.92
CA VAL A 24 -16.02 -22.44 15.21
C VAL A 24 -17.36 -23.00 15.60
N TRP A 25 -18.28 -22.12 15.95
CA TRP A 25 -19.57 -22.42 16.55
C TRP A 25 -20.71 -21.84 15.73
N SER A 26 -21.87 -22.47 15.81
CA SER A 26 -23.15 -21.87 15.45
C SER A 26 -23.86 -21.38 16.70
N ILE A 27 -24.52 -20.22 16.65
CA ILE A 27 -25.26 -19.66 17.80
C ILE A 27 -26.36 -20.64 18.30
N SER A 28 -26.93 -21.41 17.39
CA SER A 28 -28.00 -22.38 17.71
C SER A 28 -27.52 -23.75 18.20
N ASN A 29 -26.21 -24.02 18.20
CA ASN A 29 -25.66 -25.32 18.52
C ASN A 29 -24.70 -25.27 19.72
N PRO A 30 -24.89 -26.06 20.79
CA PRO A 30 -23.99 -26.09 21.94
C PRO A 30 -22.63 -26.79 21.67
N THR A 31 -22.50 -27.50 20.54
CA THR A 31 -21.26 -28.16 20.14
C THR A 31 -20.58 -27.37 18.99
N PRO A 32 -19.24 -27.32 18.95
CA PRO A 32 -18.55 -26.63 17.87
C PRO A 32 -18.80 -27.35 16.53
N ASN A 33 -18.95 -26.56 15.46
CA ASN A 33 -19.06 -27.08 14.11
C ASN A 33 -17.79 -27.80 13.70
N PHE A 34 -16.66 -27.23 14.10
CA PHE A 34 -15.32 -27.82 13.97
C PHE A 34 -14.31 -27.14 14.89
N SER A 35 -13.19 -27.82 15.08
CA SER A 35 -12.03 -27.32 15.84
C SER A 35 -10.76 -27.68 15.09
N PHE A 36 -9.72 -26.87 15.24
CA PHE A 36 -8.39 -27.17 14.71
C PHE A 36 -7.31 -26.60 15.63
N ASP A 37 -6.13 -27.27 15.65
CA ASP A 37 -4.95 -26.81 16.36
C ASP A 37 -4.34 -25.62 15.59
N ALA A 38 -4.40 -24.43 16.19
CA ALA A 38 -3.95 -23.22 15.54
C ALA A 38 -2.47 -22.92 15.81
N HIS A 39 -2.00 -23.14 17.03
CA HIS A 39 -0.62 -22.83 17.42
C HIS A 39 0.07 -24.04 18.03
N GLU A 40 1.37 -24.18 17.76
CA GLU A 40 2.14 -25.35 18.19
C GLU A 40 2.46 -25.35 19.69
N LYS A 41 2.69 -24.16 20.24
CA LYS A 41 3.08 -23.97 21.64
C LYS A 41 2.24 -22.85 22.26
N GLY A 42 1.82 -23.06 23.51
CA GLY A 42 1.05 -22.08 24.28
C GLY A 42 -0.38 -21.91 23.79
N GLY A 43 -1.08 -20.92 24.29
CA GLY A 43 -2.49 -20.63 23.99
C GLY A 43 -2.67 -19.82 22.73
N VAL A 44 -3.92 -19.82 22.23
CA VAL A 44 -4.37 -18.86 21.22
C VAL A 44 -4.95 -17.64 21.94
N ASN A 45 -4.37 -16.47 21.73
CA ASN A 45 -4.76 -15.26 22.44
C ASN A 45 -5.87 -14.49 21.74
N PHE A 46 -5.86 -14.49 20.41
CA PHE A 46 -6.78 -13.70 19.62
C PHE A 46 -7.20 -14.45 18.35
N VAL A 47 -8.41 -14.20 17.88
CA VAL A 47 -8.95 -14.65 16.60
C VAL A 47 -9.81 -13.56 15.99
N GLU A 48 -9.68 -13.34 14.67
CA GLU A 48 -10.53 -12.43 13.90
C GLU A 48 -10.77 -12.98 12.50
N TYR A 49 -11.95 -12.70 11.95
CA TYR A 49 -12.23 -12.98 10.55
C TYR A 49 -11.82 -11.83 9.66
N TYR A 50 -11.35 -12.16 8.47
CA TYR A 50 -11.14 -11.18 7.42
C TYR A 50 -12.47 -10.56 6.98
N HIS A 51 -12.53 -9.23 6.94
CA HIS A 51 -13.77 -8.48 6.67
C HIS A 51 -14.12 -8.37 5.19
N GLY A 52 -13.18 -8.63 4.27
CA GLY A 52 -13.43 -8.59 2.83
C GLY A 52 -14.21 -9.80 2.34
N ASN A 53 -14.84 -9.65 1.17
CA ASN A 53 -15.70 -10.67 0.59
C ASN A 53 -14.97 -11.69 -0.29
N ASP A 54 -13.73 -11.39 -0.67
CA ASP A 54 -12.94 -12.13 -1.65
C ASP A 54 -12.24 -13.37 -1.07
N LYS A 55 -11.93 -13.39 0.24
CA LYS A 55 -11.15 -14.46 0.86
C LYS A 55 -11.84 -15.04 2.10
N PRO A 56 -11.83 -16.38 2.29
CA PRO A 56 -12.36 -17.03 3.49
C PRO A 56 -11.29 -17.14 4.59
N TYR A 57 -10.70 -16.00 4.99
CA TYR A 57 -9.58 -16.01 5.89
C TYR A 57 -9.93 -15.63 7.31
N MET A 58 -9.18 -16.16 8.26
CA MET A 58 -9.14 -15.74 9.65
C MET A 58 -7.68 -15.59 10.09
N ILE A 59 -7.46 -14.75 11.08
CA ILE A 59 -6.16 -14.49 11.68
C ILE A 59 -6.18 -14.93 13.13
N THR A 60 -5.10 -15.56 13.61
CA THR A 60 -4.92 -15.97 15.00
C THR A 60 -3.57 -15.53 15.52
N THR A 61 -3.49 -15.29 16.82
CA THR A 61 -2.23 -14.96 17.52
C THR A 61 -2.03 -15.90 18.69
N GLY A 62 -0.79 -16.21 19.01
CA GLY A 62 -0.47 -17.16 20.05
C GLY A 62 0.76 -16.82 20.91
N ASP A 63 0.93 -17.64 21.95
CA ASP A 63 2.08 -17.59 22.84
C ASP A 63 3.38 -18.10 22.17
N ASP A 64 3.26 -18.71 21.02
CA ASP A 64 4.41 -19.11 20.18
C ASP A 64 5.05 -17.93 19.45
N LYS A 65 4.61 -16.70 19.74
CA LYS A 65 5.10 -15.42 19.17
C LYS A 65 4.76 -15.23 17.71
N THR A 66 3.87 -16.05 17.16
CA THR A 66 3.48 -16.02 15.77
C THR A 66 2.07 -15.49 15.57
N ILE A 67 1.83 -14.98 14.37
CA ILE A 67 0.52 -14.68 13.85
C ILE A 67 0.30 -15.65 12.70
N LYS A 68 -0.85 -16.31 12.65
CA LYS A 68 -1.15 -17.25 11.57
C LYS A 68 -2.41 -16.85 10.85
N ILE A 69 -2.38 -16.99 9.53
CA ILE A 69 -3.51 -16.73 8.65
C ILE A 69 -4.02 -18.07 8.13
N TRP A 70 -5.30 -18.26 8.29
CA TRP A 70 -6.00 -19.52 8.01
C TRP A 70 -7.06 -19.33 6.95
N ASP A 71 -7.16 -20.26 6.06
CA ASP A 71 -8.37 -20.46 5.28
C ASP A 71 -9.31 -21.35 6.15
N TYR A 72 -10.40 -20.77 6.63
CA TYR A 72 -11.31 -21.50 7.53
C TYR A 72 -12.20 -22.52 6.81
N LEU A 73 -12.28 -22.49 5.47
CA LEU A 73 -13.00 -23.50 4.70
C LEU A 73 -12.15 -24.78 4.53
N SER A 74 -10.90 -24.60 4.09
CA SER A 74 -9.96 -25.73 3.96
C SER A 74 -9.27 -26.11 5.27
N LYS A 75 -9.37 -25.26 6.31
CA LYS A 75 -8.73 -25.43 7.63
C LYS A 75 -7.21 -25.50 7.53
N SER A 76 -6.62 -24.89 6.51
CA SER A 76 -5.19 -24.88 6.26
C SER A 76 -4.58 -23.54 6.65
N CYS A 77 -3.35 -23.58 7.21
CA CYS A 77 -2.57 -22.39 7.43
C CYS A 77 -2.01 -21.90 6.09
N ILE A 78 -2.38 -20.68 5.72
CA ILE A 78 -1.94 -20.02 4.48
C ILE A 78 -0.57 -19.37 4.69
N GLN A 79 -0.39 -18.69 5.85
CA GLN A 79 0.83 -17.96 6.15
C GLN A 79 1.05 -17.86 7.65
N THR A 80 2.34 -17.89 8.04
CA THR A 80 2.81 -17.57 9.39
C THR A 80 3.63 -16.29 9.33
N LEU A 81 3.28 -15.29 10.16
CA LEU A 81 4.02 -14.05 10.30
C LEU A 81 4.89 -14.15 11.55
N GLU A 82 6.19 -14.04 11.35
CA GLU A 82 7.20 -14.10 12.40
C GLU A 82 7.87 -12.73 12.56
N GLY A 83 8.23 -12.37 13.80
CA GLY A 83 8.96 -11.12 14.06
C GLY A 83 8.70 -10.51 15.43
N HIS A 84 7.62 -10.90 16.13
CA HIS A 84 7.45 -10.57 17.54
C HIS A 84 8.38 -11.41 18.40
N THR A 85 8.87 -10.83 19.50
CA THR A 85 9.83 -11.48 20.40
C THR A 85 9.19 -12.04 21.67
N SER A 86 7.90 -11.73 21.91
CA SER A 86 7.07 -12.27 23.00
C SER A 86 5.68 -12.65 22.49
N ASN A 87 4.79 -13.06 23.40
CA ASN A 87 3.42 -13.48 23.09
C ASN A 87 2.70 -12.39 22.29
N VAL A 88 1.98 -12.79 21.25
CA VAL A 88 1.19 -11.86 20.44
C VAL A 88 -0.21 -11.77 21.04
N SER A 89 -0.57 -10.58 21.52
CA SER A 89 -1.85 -10.35 22.19
C SER A 89 -3.02 -10.20 21.24
N PHE A 90 -2.79 -9.55 20.10
CA PHE A 90 -3.81 -9.33 19.07
C PHE A 90 -3.21 -9.18 17.68
N ALA A 91 -4.01 -9.47 16.66
CA ALA A 91 -3.76 -9.08 15.28
C ALA A 91 -5.09 -8.88 14.56
N VAL A 92 -5.24 -7.75 13.87
CA VAL A 92 -6.48 -7.34 13.22
C VAL A 92 -6.23 -6.89 11.78
N TYR A 93 -7.17 -7.18 10.90
CA TYR A 93 -7.19 -6.60 9.57
C TYR A 93 -7.72 -5.17 9.61
N HIS A 94 -7.02 -4.24 8.97
CA HIS A 94 -7.54 -2.89 8.83
C HIS A 94 -8.74 -2.88 7.86
N PRO A 95 -9.84 -2.17 8.18
CA PRO A 95 -11.08 -2.24 7.39
C PRO A 95 -10.97 -1.65 5.98
N THR A 96 -10.06 -0.69 5.76
CA THR A 96 -9.93 0.04 4.48
C THR A 96 -8.55 -0.05 3.86
N LEU A 97 -7.50 -0.17 4.67
CA LEU A 97 -6.12 -0.28 4.20
C LEU A 97 -5.71 -1.76 4.08
N PRO A 98 -4.87 -2.14 3.10
CA PRO A 98 -4.41 -3.51 2.93
C PRO A 98 -3.31 -3.90 3.93
N ILE A 99 -3.57 -3.69 5.21
CA ILE A 99 -2.62 -3.94 6.29
C ILE A 99 -3.24 -4.77 7.42
N ILE A 100 -2.35 -5.45 8.15
CA ILE A 100 -2.62 -6.10 9.42
C ILE A 100 -1.87 -5.33 10.50
N VAL A 101 -2.52 -5.07 11.61
CA VAL A 101 -1.95 -4.44 12.80
C VAL A 101 -1.87 -5.47 13.91
N SER A 102 -0.70 -5.71 14.46
CA SER A 102 -0.50 -6.63 15.58
C SER A 102 0.19 -5.96 16.75
N GLY A 103 -0.12 -6.42 17.95
CA GLY A 103 0.54 -6.00 19.18
C GLY A 103 0.91 -7.19 20.05
N SER A 104 1.98 -7.01 20.79
CA SER A 104 2.60 -8.08 21.59
C SER A 104 3.01 -7.59 22.97
N GLU A 105 3.22 -8.57 23.86
CA GLU A 105 3.86 -8.37 25.14
C GLU A 105 5.35 -7.93 25.03
N ASP A 106 5.92 -7.88 23.80
CA ASP A 106 7.23 -7.30 23.55
C ASP A 106 7.21 -5.76 23.51
N GLY A 107 6.06 -5.13 23.73
CA GLY A 107 5.86 -3.68 23.74
C GLY A 107 5.81 -3.06 22.34
N THR A 108 5.84 -3.87 21.28
CA THR A 108 5.81 -3.35 19.91
C THR A 108 4.45 -3.55 19.25
N VAL A 109 4.11 -2.58 18.38
CA VAL A 109 3.06 -2.73 17.37
C VAL A 109 3.71 -2.93 16.01
N LYS A 110 3.31 -3.95 15.30
CA LYS A 110 3.82 -4.23 13.96
C LYS A 110 2.73 -4.07 12.91
N ILE A 111 3.13 -3.45 11.82
CA ILE A 111 2.28 -3.25 10.64
C ILE A 111 2.77 -4.19 9.55
N TRP A 112 1.88 -5.02 9.05
CA TRP A 112 2.16 -6.00 8.00
C TRP A 112 1.29 -5.71 6.78
N HIS A 113 1.80 -5.94 5.60
CA HIS A 113 1.01 -5.86 4.38
C HIS A 113 0.06 -7.06 4.26
N ALA A 114 -1.24 -6.84 4.08
CA ALA A 114 -2.25 -7.91 4.15
C ALA A 114 -2.25 -8.89 2.96
N ASN A 115 -1.65 -8.51 1.82
CA ASN A 115 -1.56 -9.37 0.64
C ASN A 115 -0.19 -10.05 0.49
N THR A 116 0.90 -9.30 0.73
CA THR A 116 2.27 -9.82 0.60
C THR A 116 2.82 -10.40 1.89
N TYR A 117 2.14 -10.14 3.02
CA TYR A 117 2.51 -10.58 4.37
C TYR A 117 3.91 -10.12 4.84
N ARG A 118 4.45 -9.07 4.22
CA ARG A 118 5.73 -8.47 4.62
C ARG A 118 5.53 -7.58 5.82
N LEU A 119 6.53 -7.57 6.70
CA LEU A 119 6.63 -6.57 7.77
C LEU A 119 6.98 -5.22 7.15
N GLU A 120 6.07 -4.24 7.27
CA GLU A 120 6.24 -2.89 6.75
C GLU A 120 6.86 -1.96 7.80
N ASN A 121 6.39 -2.05 9.04
CA ASN A 121 6.87 -1.18 10.10
C ASN A 121 6.80 -1.84 11.48
N THR A 122 7.66 -1.37 12.38
CA THR A 122 7.65 -1.73 13.80
C THR A 122 7.66 -0.45 14.63
N LEU A 123 6.63 -0.28 15.45
CA LEU A 123 6.43 0.89 16.29
C LEU A 123 6.67 0.49 17.76
N ASN A 124 7.47 1.26 18.46
CA ASN A 124 7.72 1.09 19.89
C ASN A 124 7.56 2.44 20.58
N TYR A 125 6.65 2.50 21.52
CA TYR A 125 6.33 3.71 22.28
C TYR A 125 6.86 3.65 23.73
N ALA A 126 7.56 2.59 24.09
CA ALA A 126 8.07 2.33 25.44
C ALA A 126 6.96 2.35 26.52
N LEU A 127 5.78 1.79 26.19
CA LEU A 127 4.60 1.71 27.07
C LEU A 127 4.34 0.29 27.57
N GLU A 128 5.37 -0.50 27.74
CA GLU A 128 5.30 -1.91 28.18
C GLU A 128 4.47 -2.79 27.22
N ARG A 129 3.68 -3.74 27.70
CA ARG A 129 3.01 -4.75 26.91
C ARG A 129 1.76 -4.23 26.20
N GLY A 130 1.59 -4.58 24.92
CA GLY A 130 0.38 -4.28 24.17
C GLY A 130 -0.70 -5.32 24.39
N TRP A 131 -1.93 -4.90 24.74
CA TRP A 131 -3.02 -5.80 25.15
C TRP A 131 -4.21 -5.80 24.23
N CYS A 132 -4.61 -4.67 23.71
CA CYS A 132 -5.84 -4.55 22.95
C CYS A 132 -5.73 -3.52 21.84
N VAL A 133 -6.63 -3.63 20.86
CA VAL A 133 -6.70 -2.74 19.70
C VAL A 133 -8.15 -2.41 19.38
N ALA A 134 -8.37 -1.20 18.91
CA ALA A 134 -9.63 -0.77 18.31
C ALA A 134 -9.34 0.00 17.04
N LEU A 135 -10.15 -0.21 16.01
CA LEU A 135 -10.03 0.41 14.70
C LEU A 135 -11.22 1.32 14.44
N HIS A 136 -10.96 2.54 13.99
CA HIS A 136 -12.01 3.43 13.51
C HIS A 136 -12.15 3.29 11.99
N ARG A 137 -13.36 2.97 11.53
CA ARG A 137 -13.61 2.60 10.12
C ARG A 137 -13.48 3.76 9.13
N GLU A 138 -13.76 4.99 9.57
CA GLU A 138 -13.84 6.15 8.67
C GLU A 138 -12.57 7.00 8.67
N THR A 139 -11.83 7.05 9.77
CA THR A 139 -10.68 7.95 9.95
C THR A 139 -9.34 7.28 9.84
N ASN A 140 -9.30 5.94 9.62
CA ASN A 140 -8.08 5.13 9.63
C ASN A 140 -7.27 5.25 10.94
N GLU A 141 -7.93 5.60 12.04
CA GLU A 141 -7.32 5.67 13.36
C GLU A 141 -7.33 4.29 14.02
N VAL A 142 -6.21 3.98 14.65
CA VAL A 142 -5.98 2.74 15.40
C VAL A 142 -5.62 3.11 16.82
N ALA A 143 -6.43 2.71 17.78
CA ALA A 143 -6.14 2.84 19.21
C ALA A 143 -5.55 1.54 19.72
N VAL A 144 -4.39 1.61 20.37
CA VAL A 144 -3.71 0.46 21.01
C VAL A 144 -3.55 0.72 22.47
N GLY A 145 -4.05 -0.21 23.30
CA GLY A 145 -3.91 -0.17 24.75
C GLY A 145 -2.69 -0.96 25.21
N PHE A 146 -1.90 -0.32 26.07
CA PHE A 146 -0.70 -0.86 26.70
C PHE A 146 -0.85 -0.87 28.22
N ASP A 147 0.13 -1.45 28.95
CA ASP A 147 0.14 -1.38 30.42
C ASP A 147 0.10 0.06 30.92
N ASP A 148 0.90 0.94 30.32
CA ASP A 148 1.10 2.32 30.80
C ASP A 148 0.23 3.37 30.11
N GLY A 149 -0.62 2.98 29.19
CA GLY A 149 -1.50 3.92 28.51
C GLY A 149 -2.07 3.47 27.19
N VAL A 150 -2.61 4.42 26.43
CA VAL A 150 -3.21 4.21 25.12
C VAL A 150 -2.55 5.12 24.11
N VAL A 151 -2.23 4.57 22.94
CA VAL A 151 -1.76 5.32 21.79
C VAL A 151 -2.81 5.28 20.70
N VAL A 152 -3.15 6.44 20.13
CA VAL A 152 -3.99 6.55 18.94
C VAL A 152 -3.10 6.94 17.77
N LEU A 153 -3.11 6.10 16.75
CA LEU A 153 -2.32 6.25 15.53
C LEU A 153 -3.26 6.50 14.37
N LYS A 154 -2.93 7.44 13.51
CA LYS A 154 -3.58 7.59 12.22
C LYS A 154 -2.72 6.93 11.15
N LEU A 155 -3.27 5.93 10.48
CA LEU A 155 -2.61 5.17 9.43
C LEU A 155 -3.10 5.61 8.05
N GLY A 156 -2.24 5.46 7.03
CA GLY A 156 -2.58 5.85 5.66
C GLY A 156 -2.40 7.34 5.38
N ARG A 157 -2.98 7.79 4.28
CA ARG A 157 -2.95 9.18 3.83
C ARG A 157 -4.34 9.78 3.87
N ASP A 158 -4.45 11.07 4.21
CA ASP A 158 -5.71 11.80 4.16
C ASP A 158 -6.13 12.12 2.72
N GLU A 159 -5.15 12.31 1.85
CA GLU A 159 -5.37 12.67 0.46
C GLU A 159 -5.26 11.43 -0.45
N PRO A 160 -6.19 11.27 -1.42
CA PRO A 160 -6.07 10.22 -2.41
C PRO A 160 -4.84 10.42 -3.28
N SER A 161 -4.28 9.33 -3.80
CA SER A 161 -3.31 9.42 -4.88
C SER A 161 -4.02 9.89 -6.14
N TYR A 162 -3.48 10.90 -6.80
CA TYR A 162 -4.09 11.49 -8.00
C TYR A 162 -3.06 11.86 -9.06
N SER A 163 -3.51 11.98 -10.29
CA SER A 163 -2.76 12.53 -11.41
C SER A 163 -3.71 13.19 -12.40
N MET A 164 -3.27 14.28 -13.00
CA MET A 164 -4.02 14.98 -14.03
C MET A 164 -3.22 15.01 -15.34
N ASP A 165 -3.89 14.76 -16.43
CA ASP A 165 -3.30 14.86 -17.76
C ASP A 165 -3.34 16.31 -18.30
N PRO A 166 -2.60 16.63 -19.38
CA PRO A 166 -2.61 17.97 -19.98
C PRO A 166 -3.98 18.42 -20.50
N SER A 167 -4.92 17.50 -20.71
CA SER A 167 -6.28 17.80 -21.15
C SER A 167 -7.24 18.16 -20.00
N GLY A 168 -6.76 18.11 -18.74
CA GLY A 168 -7.58 18.37 -17.55
C GLY A 168 -8.38 17.15 -17.08
N LYS A 169 -8.05 15.96 -17.55
CA LYS A 169 -8.62 14.72 -17.04
C LYS A 169 -7.88 14.30 -15.77
N LEU A 170 -8.60 14.31 -14.66
CA LEU A 170 -8.12 13.87 -13.34
C LEU A 170 -8.43 12.38 -13.14
N VAL A 171 -7.44 11.61 -12.69
CA VAL A 171 -7.60 10.24 -12.21
C VAL A 171 -7.12 10.18 -10.76
N TYR A 172 -7.90 9.56 -9.90
CA TYR A 172 -7.58 9.43 -8.48
C TYR A 172 -8.15 8.13 -7.91
N THR A 173 -7.61 7.68 -6.76
CA THR A 173 -8.05 6.44 -6.11
C THR A 173 -8.84 6.70 -4.84
N ARG A 174 -9.78 5.80 -4.57
CA ARG A 174 -10.47 5.66 -3.29
C ARG A 174 -10.38 4.19 -2.86
N GLY A 175 -9.42 3.87 -2.00
CA GLY A 175 -9.09 2.47 -1.72
C GLY A 175 -8.59 1.76 -2.98
N SER A 176 -9.26 0.69 -3.40
CA SER A 176 -8.99 -0.04 -4.65
C SER A 176 -9.74 0.51 -5.87
N GLU A 177 -10.75 1.37 -5.66
CA GLU A 177 -11.50 1.99 -6.76
C GLU A 177 -10.69 3.11 -7.41
N VAL A 178 -10.78 3.19 -8.72
CA VAL A 178 -10.16 4.25 -9.53
C VAL A 178 -11.25 5.08 -10.16
N LEU A 179 -11.21 6.35 -9.86
CA LEU A 179 -12.20 7.33 -10.26
C LEU A 179 -11.58 8.36 -11.22
N THR A 180 -12.38 8.90 -12.10
CA THR A 180 -11.98 9.97 -13.03
C THR A 180 -12.98 11.11 -13.02
N SER A 181 -12.48 12.32 -13.21
CA SER A 181 -13.27 13.55 -13.39
C SER A 181 -12.59 14.42 -14.44
N THR A 182 -13.33 15.26 -15.13
CA THR A 182 -12.80 16.17 -16.15
C THR A 182 -13.02 17.62 -15.72
N LEU A 183 -11.96 18.40 -15.65
CA LEU A 183 -12.01 19.82 -15.27
C LEU A 183 -12.71 20.68 -16.32
N GLN A 184 -12.58 20.38 -17.62
CA GLN A 184 -13.15 21.17 -18.70
C GLN A 184 -14.68 21.29 -18.62
N THR A 185 -15.39 20.22 -18.24
CA THR A 185 -16.85 20.25 -18.07
C THR A 185 -17.31 21.02 -16.83
N ALA A 186 -16.41 21.21 -15.85
CA ALA A 186 -16.74 21.93 -14.61
C ALA A 186 -16.50 23.45 -14.71
N VAL A 187 -15.72 23.91 -15.71
CA VAL A 187 -15.36 25.33 -15.89
C VAL A 187 -16.32 26.07 -16.85
N GLU A 188 -17.13 25.35 -17.62
CA GLU A 188 -18.12 25.95 -18.55
C GLU A 188 -19.26 26.69 -17.81
N ASP A 189 -19.55 26.35 -16.57
CA ASP A 189 -20.40 27.15 -15.69
C ASP A 189 -19.55 28.20 -14.98
N ALA A 190 -19.71 29.49 -15.32
CA ALA A 190 -18.97 30.61 -14.74
C ALA A 190 -19.09 30.63 -13.20
N THR A 191 -18.24 29.87 -12.54
CA THR A 191 -18.14 29.86 -11.09
C THR A 191 -17.30 31.04 -10.63
N PRO A 192 -17.78 31.83 -9.63
CA PRO A 192 -17.02 32.94 -9.07
C PRO A 192 -15.64 32.44 -8.55
N GLU A 193 -14.61 33.30 -8.73
CA GLU A 193 -13.28 33.03 -8.24
C GLU A 193 -13.29 32.68 -6.73
N GLY A 194 -12.60 31.61 -6.34
CA GLY A 194 -12.54 31.12 -4.95
C GLY A 194 -13.66 30.15 -4.56
N THR A 195 -14.63 29.84 -5.43
CA THR A 195 -15.63 28.82 -5.16
C THR A 195 -15.09 27.41 -5.44
N ARG A 196 -15.55 26.46 -4.61
CA ARG A 196 -15.17 25.05 -4.77
C ARG A 196 -15.83 24.47 -6.02
N ILE A 197 -15.03 23.99 -6.96
CA ILE A 197 -15.50 23.31 -8.18
C ILE A 197 -16.02 21.92 -7.79
N SER A 198 -17.26 21.59 -8.18
CA SER A 198 -17.81 20.27 -8.04
C SER A 198 -17.31 19.38 -9.19
N LEU A 199 -16.58 18.32 -8.86
CA LEU A 199 -16.06 17.34 -9.83
C LEU A 199 -16.84 16.03 -9.66
N PRO A 200 -17.85 15.75 -10.49
CA PRO A 200 -18.59 14.51 -10.39
C PRO A 200 -17.67 13.31 -10.68
N PRO A 201 -17.56 12.35 -9.76
CA PRO A 201 -16.74 11.18 -9.96
C PRO A 201 -17.41 10.22 -10.95
N ARG A 202 -16.63 9.68 -11.86
CA ARG A 202 -16.99 8.55 -12.71
C ARG A 202 -16.06 7.39 -12.41
N GLU A 203 -16.61 6.22 -12.20
CA GLU A 203 -15.82 5.01 -12.02
C GLU A 203 -15.10 4.67 -13.33
N LEU A 204 -13.79 4.43 -13.24
CA LEU A 204 -12.93 4.01 -14.34
C LEU A 204 -12.62 2.52 -14.25
N GLY A 205 -12.52 2.00 -13.03
CA GLY A 205 -12.21 0.60 -12.74
C GLY A 205 -11.61 0.43 -11.34
N SER A 206 -10.90 -0.66 -11.14
CA SER A 206 -10.21 -0.97 -9.89
C SER A 206 -8.73 -1.26 -10.12
N THR A 207 -7.93 -1.17 -9.07
CA THR A 207 -6.53 -1.57 -9.05
C THR A 207 -6.30 -2.68 -8.04
N GLU A 208 -5.41 -3.61 -8.37
CA GLU A 208 -5.06 -4.75 -7.51
C GLU A 208 -4.07 -4.38 -6.41
N ILE A 209 -3.36 -3.24 -6.58
CA ILE A 209 -2.38 -2.73 -5.62
C ILE A 209 -2.91 -1.47 -4.95
N TYR A 210 -2.52 -1.25 -3.69
CA TYR A 210 -2.84 -0.01 -2.99
C TYR A 210 -2.00 1.15 -3.55
N ALA A 211 -2.66 2.13 -4.18
CA ALA A 211 -2.00 3.20 -4.89
C ALA A 211 -1.30 4.19 -3.95
N ASN A 212 0.03 4.14 -3.90
CA ASN A 212 0.87 5.14 -3.25
C ASN A 212 1.13 6.36 -4.14
N ALA A 213 1.23 6.13 -5.45
CA ALA A 213 1.39 7.17 -6.45
C ALA A 213 0.66 6.79 -7.74
N ILE A 214 0.17 7.81 -8.45
CA ILE A 214 -0.40 7.68 -9.79
C ILE A 214 0.32 8.68 -10.69
N ALA A 215 0.61 8.29 -11.92
CA ALA A 215 1.22 9.16 -12.90
C ALA A 215 0.63 8.90 -14.30
N HIS A 216 0.14 9.94 -14.97
CA HIS A 216 -0.16 9.88 -16.40
C HIS A 216 1.14 9.85 -17.21
N SER A 217 1.12 9.15 -18.34
CA SER A 217 2.14 9.38 -19.37
C SER A 217 1.95 10.79 -19.96
N PRO A 218 3.01 11.45 -20.45
CA PRO A 218 2.90 12.82 -20.97
C PRO A 218 1.86 13.00 -22.09
N ASN A 219 1.59 11.95 -22.88
CA ASN A 219 0.56 11.97 -23.92
C ASN A 219 -0.85 11.58 -23.43
N GLY A 220 -1.05 11.35 -22.14
CA GLY A 220 -2.34 10.98 -21.53
C GLY A 220 -2.89 9.61 -21.91
N ARG A 221 -2.14 8.76 -22.63
CA ARG A 221 -2.63 7.44 -23.08
C ARG A 221 -2.56 6.35 -22.02
N PHE A 222 -1.62 6.49 -21.08
CA PHE A 222 -1.39 5.52 -20.01
C PHE A 222 -1.46 6.18 -18.66
N VAL A 223 -1.85 5.40 -17.67
CA VAL A 223 -1.82 5.76 -16.26
C VAL A 223 -1.05 4.67 -15.54
N THR A 224 -0.04 5.05 -14.80
CA THR A 224 0.72 4.13 -13.96
C THR A 224 0.24 4.26 -12.53
N VAL A 225 -0.05 3.15 -11.89
CA VAL A 225 -0.29 3.04 -10.45
C VAL A 225 0.93 2.37 -9.83
N VAL A 226 1.45 2.96 -8.76
CA VAL A 226 2.60 2.42 -8.00
C VAL A 226 2.16 2.24 -6.56
N GLY A 227 2.41 1.07 -6.01
CA GLY A 227 2.08 0.73 -4.64
C GLY A 227 2.51 -0.69 -4.29
N ASP A 228 2.57 -1.00 -3.01
CA ASP A 228 2.87 -2.35 -2.52
C ASP A 228 4.21 -2.94 -3.01
N GLY A 229 5.14 -2.07 -3.44
CA GLY A 229 6.41 -2.50 -4.04
C GLY A 229 6.30 -2.94 -5.50
N GLU A 230 5.17 -2.67 -6.15
CA GLU A 230 4.87 -3.02 -7.54
C GLU A 230 4.38 -1.79 -8.31
N TYR A 231 4.42 -1.89 -9.63
CA TYR A 231 3.76 -0.93 -10.52
C TYR A 231 2.89 -1.64 -11.55
N ILE A 232 1.79 -1.00 -11.92
CA ILE A 232 0.91 -1.46 -13.00
C ILE A 232 0.63 -0.28 -13.92
N ILE A 233 0.80 -0.48 -15.23
CA ILE A 233 0.48 0.50 -16.26
C ILE A 233 -0.85 0.11 -16.89
N TYR A 234 -1.81 1.02 -16.85
CA TYR A 234 -3.13 0.86 -17.45
C TYR A 234 -3.30 1.77 -18.67
N THR A 235 -4.15 1.38 -19.59
CA THR A 235 -4.63 2.28 -20.64
C THR A 235 -5.63 3.29 -20.04
N ALA A 236 -5.45 4.58 -20.26
CA ALA A 236 -6.22 5.64 -19.62
C ALA A 236 -7.73 5.66 -19.98
N LEU A 237 -8.12 5.08 -21.13
CA LEU A 237 -9.51 5.06 -21.59
C LEU A 237 -10.30 3.84 -21.12
N ALA A 238 -9.69 2.64 -21.23
CA ALA A 238 -10.39 1.38 -21.00
C ALA A 238 -9.94 0.66 -19.73
N TRP A 239 -9.01 1.27 -18.97
CA TRP A 239 -8.45 0.74 -17.72
C TRP A 239 -7.98 -0.72 -17.85
N ARG A 240 -7.29 -1.02 -18.98
CA ARG A 240 -6.75 -2.36 -19.26
C ARG A 240 -5.29 -2.40 -18.86
N ASN A 241 -4.89 -3.45 -18.17
CA ASN A 241 -3.50 -3.71 -17.82
C ASN A 241 -2.65 -3.82 -19.10
N LYS A 242 -1.55 -3.08 -19.19
CA LYS A 242 -0.60 -3.05 -20.29
C LYS A 242 0.75 -3.64 -19.93
N ALA A 243 1.24 -3.35 -18.74
CA ALA A 243 2.49 -3.86 -18.19
C ALA A 243 2.46 -3.75 -16.67
N PHE A 244 3.20 -4.60 -16.00
CA PHE A 244 3.34 -4.61 -14.55
C PHE A 244 4.71 -5.18 -14.16
N GLY A 245 5.12 -4.95 -12.92
CA GLY A 245 6.35 -5.50 -12.38
C GLY A 245 6.70 -4.95 -11.01
N PRO A 246 7.80 -5.41 -10.42
CA PRO A 246 8.28 -4.89 -9.14
C PRO A 246 8.80 -3.45 -9.32
N GLY A 247 8.44 -2.57 -8.37
CA GLY A 247 8.91 -1.18 -8.37
C GLY A 247 8.35 -0.36 -7.22
N ASN A 248 9.23 0.42 -6.60
CA ASN A 248 8.88 1.30 -5.47
C ASN A 248 8.59 2.73 -5.92
N SER A 249 9.13 3.14 -7.06
CA SER A 249 8.93 4.44 -7.66
C SER A 249 9.01 4.33 -9.18
N PHE A 250 8.31 5.20 -9.88
CA PHE A 250 8.14 5.17 -11.33
C PHE A 250 8.23 6.57 -11.93
N ALA A 251 8.82 6.67 -13.11
CA ALA A 251 8.96 7.94 -13.82
C ALA A 251 8.82 7.76 -15.34
N TRP A 252 7.95 8.57 -15.98
CA TRP A 252 7.84 8.67 -17.44
C TRP A 252 8.87 9.65 -18.00
N ALA A 253 9.46 9.31 -19.13
CA ALA A 253 10.16 10.30 -19.98
C ALA A 253 9.13 11.11 -20.78
N ASP A 254 9.57 12.26 -21.33
CA ASP A 254 8.69 13.13 -22.12
C ASP A 254 8.12 12.48 -23.38
N ASP A 255 8.78 11.44 -23.91
CA ASP A 255 8.36 10.72 -25.11
C ASP A 255 7.19 9.77 -24.91
N SER A 256 6.73 9.55 -23.67
CA SER A 256 5.66 8.62 -23.28
C SER A 256 5.89 7.14 -23.66
N ASN A 257 6.99 6.79 -24.28
CA ASN A 257 7.36 5.43 -24.62
C ASN A 257 8.48 4.88 -23.77
N THR A 258 9.23 5.79 -23.11
CA THR A 258 10.34 5.49 -22.24
C THR A 258 9.93 5.76 -20.79
N TYR A 259 10.31 4.86 -19.90
CA TYR A 259 10.07 5.04 -18.47
C TYR A 259 11.14 4.33 -17.64
N ALA A 260 11.27 4.74 -16.41
CA ALA A 260 12.17 4.15 -15.43
C ALA A 260 11.41 3.67 -14.20
N VAL A 261 11.89 2.57 -13.64
CA VAL A 261 11.34 1.95 -12.42
C VAL A 261 12.47 1.75 -11.43
N GLN A 262 12.26 2.17 -10.22
CA GLN A 262 13.16 1.92 -9.10
C GLN A 262 12.80 0.58 -8.45
N GLU A 263 13.73 -0.37 -8.45
CA GLU A 263 13.65 -1.63 -7.73
C GLU A 263 14.53 -1.57 -6.46
N GLY A 264 13.91 -1.41 -5.30
CA GLY A 264 14.64 -1.25 -4.04
C GLY A 264 15.44 0.07 -3.97
N LYS A 265 16.50 0.12 -3.15
CA LYS A 265 17.27 1.36 -2.91
C LYS A 265 18.46 1.58 -3.84
N LEU A 266 18.88 0.57 -4.60
CA LEU A 266 20.16 0.59 -5.35
C LEU A 266 20.01 0.27 -6.83
N LYS A 267 18.79 0.15 -7.35
CA LYS A 267 18.59 -0.30 -8.73
C LYS A 267 17.49 0.48 -9.42
N ILE A 268 17.81 0.97 -10.60
CA ILE A 268 16.85 1.56 -11.55
C ILE A 268 16.90 0.75 -12.84
N LYS A 269 15.74 0.37 -13.33
CA LYS A 269 15.56 -0.22 -14.65
C LYS A 269 14.92 0.77 -15.59
N MET A 270 15.37 0.81 -16.82
CA MET A 270 14.78 1.59 -17.89
C MET A 270 14.06 0.70 -18.89
N TYR A 271 12.94 1.19 -19.37
CA TYR A 271 12.08 0.49 -20.33
C TYR A 271 11.81 1.40 -21.53
N ARG A 272 11.72 0.80 -22.71
CA ARG A 272 11.26 1.47 -23.92
C ARG A 272 10.22 0.60 -24.61
N ASN A 273 9.06 1.17 -24.96
CA ASN A 273 7.93 0.43 -25.52
C ASN A 273 7.57 -0.83 -24.70
N PHE A 274 7.55 -0.72 -23.37
CA PHE A 274 7.24 -1.79 -22.41
C PHE A 274 8.25 -2.96 -22.40
N ARG A 275 9.45 -2.79 -22.96
CA ARG A 275 10.55 -3.76 -22.94
C ARG A 275 11.73 -3.18 -22.18
N GLU A 276 12.36 -3.98 -21.33
CA GLU A 276 13.54 -3.55 -20.57
C GLU A 276 14.68 -3.20 -21.53
N LYS A 277 15.24 -2.00 -21.36
CA LYS A 277 16.39 -1.49 -22.09
C LYS A 277 17.66 -1.91 -21.35
N LYS A 278 18.33 -2.96 -21.79
CA LYS A 278 19.57 -3.44 -21.17
C LYS A 278 20.76 -2.54 -21.47
N ASP A 279 20.80 -2.00 -22.67
CA ASP A 279 21.82 -1.01 -23.09
C ASP A 279 21.35 0.39 -22.72
N GLY A 280 22.18 1.13 -21.98
CA GLY A 280 21.85 2.48 -21.50
C GLY A 280 21.15 2.52 -20.15
N ALA A 281 21.27 1.47 -19.32
CA ALA A 281 20.87 1.56 -17.92
C ALA A 281 21.65 2.68 -17.20
N PRO A 282 21.03 3.38 -16.21
CA PRO A 282 21.69 4.48 -15.52
C PRO A 282 23.00 4.04 -14.88
N LYS A 283 24.12 4.66 -15.24
CA LYS A 283 25.44 4.29 -14.75
C LYS A 283 25.67 4.84 -13.34
N GLY A 284 26.34 4.05 -12.49
CA GLY A 284 26.71 4.47 -11.15
C GLY A 284 25.59 4.44 -10.10
N VAL A 285 24.40 3.95 -10.42
CA VAL A 285 23.25 3.89 -9.51
C VAL A 285 23.54 3.11 -8.22
N GLY A 286 24.32 2.01 -8.32
CA GLY A 286 24.66 1.18 -7.14
C GLY A 286 25.55 1.85 -6.11
N ALA A 287 26.08 3.04 -6.38
CA ALA A 287 26.98 3.74 -5.47
C ALA A 287 26.26 4.58 -4.40
N PHE A 288 24.95 4.79 -4.53
CA PHE A 288 24.18 5.64 -3.61
C PHE A 288 22.74 5.13 -3.43
N GLY A 289 22.21 5.29 -2.21
CA GLY A 289 20.81 4.94 -1.90
C GLY A 289 19.84 5.91 -2.58
N ILE A 290 18.87 5.36 -3.33
CA ILE A 290 17.83 6.12 -4.03
C ILE A 290 16.54 6.02 -3.24
N GLU A 291 15.87 7.16 -3.06
CA GLU A 291 14.57 7.26 -2.38
C GLU A 291 13.40 7.43 -3.35
N GLY A 292 13.66 7.94 -4.55
CA GLY A 292 12.65 8.11 -5.57
C GLY A 292 13.22 8.52 -6.92
N VAL A 293 12.46 8.24 -7.99
CA VAL A 293 12.78 8.63 -9.36
C VAL A 293 11.79 9.67 -9.88
N HIS A 294 12.27 10.54 -10.76
CA HIS A 294 11.51 11.64 -11.35
C HIS A 294 11.73 11.66 -12.86
N GLY A 295 10.67 11.89 -13.61
CA GLY A 295 10.67 11.90 -15.07
C GLY A 295 10.66 13.30 -15.65
N GLY A 296 10.81 13.35 -16.95
CA GLY A 296 10.86 14.55 -17.76
C GLY A 296 11.92 14.44 -18.85
N PRO A 297 12.55 15.56 -19.28
CA PRO A 297 13.62 15.57 -20.28
C PRO A 297 14.83 14.70 -19.90
N LEU A 298 15.07 14.58 -18.60
CA LEU A 298 16.12 13.74 -18.02
C LEU A 298 15.50 12.81 -16.99
N LEU A 299 16.14 11.66 -16.77
CA LEU A 299 15.83 10.81 -15.62
C LEU A 299 16.49 11.41 -14.38
N GLY A 300 15.68 11.84 -13.41
CA GLY A 300 16.14 12.28 -12.10
C GLY A 300 16.01 11.19 -11.06
N ALA A 301 16.96 11.07 -10.14
CA ALA A 301 16.79 10.29 -8.92
C ALA A 301 17.29 11.09 -7.72
N ARG A 302 16.51 11.09 -6.66
CA ARG A 302 16.87 11.69 -5.39
C ARG A 302 17.31 10.64 -4.38
N GLY A 303 18.26 11.02 -3.54
CA GLY A 303 18.70 10.30 -2.37
C GLY A 303 18.87 11.24 -1.17
N GLY A 304 19.31 10.73 -0.05
CA GLY A 304 19.55 11.55 1.14
C GLY A 304 20.66 12.60 0.88
N GLY A 305 20.27 13.85 0.61
CA GLY A 305 21.17 14.99 0.42
C GLY A 305 21.69 15.21 -1.00
N PHE A 306 21.17 14.54 -2.02
CA PHE A 306 21.55 14.77 -3.41
C PHE A 306 20.46 14.44 -4.42
N VAL A 307 20.58 14.99 -5.62
CA VAL A 307 19.80 14.63 -6.82
C VAL A 307 20.77 14.40 -7.97
N VAL A 308 20.56 13.29 -8.71
CA VAL A 308 21.37 12.95 -9.90
C VAL A 308 20.47 12.88 -11.11
N PHE A 309 20.95 13.35 -12.24
CA PHE A 309 20.25 13.35 -13.51
C PHE A 309 21.03 12.56 -14.56
N TRP A 310 20.32 11.68 -15.27
CA TRP A 310 20.84 10.88 -16.37
C TRP A 310 20.12 11.21 -17.67
N ASP A 311 20.83 11.07 -18.76
CA ASP A 311 20.25 11.07 -20.09
C ASP A 311 19.53 9.76 -20.37
N TRP A 312 18.32 9.83 -20.92
CA TRP A 312 17.47 8.67 -21.18
C TRP A 312 18.02 7.70 -22.24
N GLU A 313 18.81 8.21 -23.20
CA GLU A 313 19.33 7.38 -24.28
C GLU A 313 20.64 6.70 -23.89
N THR A 314 21.57 7.43 -23.33
CA THR A 314 22.93 6.96 -23.03
C THR A 314 23.10 6.35 -21.65
N GLY A 315 22.22 6.70 -20.70
CA GLY A 315 22.36 6.34 -19.29
C GLY A 315 23.56 6.98 -18.59
N GLU A 316 24.18 7.99 -19.22
CA GLU A 316 25.28 8.75 -18.62
C GLU A 316 24.75 9.79 -17.64
N ILE A 317 25.55 10.06 -16.59
CA ILE A 317 25.25 11.15 -15.65
C ILE A 317 25.46 12.48 -16.35
N VAL A 318 24.37 13.26 -16.44
CA VAL A 318 24.43 14.64 -16.97
C VAL A 318 24.82 15.60 -15.87
N ARG A 319 24.23 15.45 -14.68
CA ARG A 319 24.51 16.35 -13.56
C ARG A 319 24.16 15.67 -12.22
N ARG A 320 24.94 16.05 -11.21
CA ARG A 320 24.64 15.79 -9.79
C ARG A 320 24.52 17.13 -9.07
N VAL A 321 23.52 17.25 -8.21
CA VAL A 321 23.29 18.42 -7.36
C VAL A 321 23.20 17.93 -5.93
N ASP A 322 24.08 18.42 -5.07
CA ASP A 322 24.10 18.06 -3.65
C ASP A 322 23.15 19.00 -2.90
N VAL A 323 21.89 18.59 -2.85
CA VAL A 323 20.79 19.28 -2.17
C VAL A 323 19.81 18.23 -1.64
N GLU A 324 19.30 18.46 -0.43
CA GLU A 324 18.21 17.66 0.10
C GLU A 324 16.89 18.10 -0.55
N ALA A 325 16.36 17.25 -1.41
CA ALA A 325 15.13 17.53 -2.16
C ALA A 325 14.01 16.57 -1.75
N THR A 326 12.83 17.08 -1.48
CA THR A 326 11.62 16.30 -1.24
C THR A 326 10.96 15.89 -2.56
N ASN A 327 11.02 16.75 -3.57
CA ASN A 327 10.48 16.50 -4.91
C ASN A 327 11.32 17.19 -5.97
N VAL A 328 11.27 16.68 -7.21
CA VAL A 328 11.96 17.22 -8.37
C VAL A 328 10.97 17.37 -9.52
N SER A 329 10.87 18.57 -10.06
CA SER A 329 10.03 18.88 -11.23
C SER A 329 10.85 19.60 -12.29
N PHE A 330 10.60 19.27 -13.56
CA PHE A 330 11.19 19.99 -14.70
C PHE A 330 10.23 21.07 -15.18
N VAL A 331 10.73 22.29 -15.34
CA VAL A 331 9.97 23.41 -15.87
C VAL A 331 10.64 23.86 -17.18
N SER A 332 9.88 23.87 -18.27
CA SER A 332 10.33 24.48 -19.52
C SER A 332 10.10 25.99 -19.46
N VAL A 333 11.16 26.77 -19.54
CA VAL A 333 11.09 28.22 -19.71
C VAL A 333 11.21 28.48 -21.20
N SER A 334 10.14 28.86 -21.89
CA SER A 334 10.19 29.41 -23.22
C SER A 334 10.68 30.88 -23.09
N MET A 335 11.91 31.16 -23.44
CA MET A 335 12.32 32.55 -23.70
C MET A 335 11.73 32.97 -25.04
N HIS A 336 10.68 33.79 -25.01
CA HIS A 336 10.36 34.62 -26.15
C HIS A 336 11.45 35.71 -26.19
N LEU A 337 12.40 35.58 -27.15
CA LEU A 337 13.23 36.68 -27.58
C LEU A 337 12.35 37.53 -28.50
N ASP A 338 11.86 38.67 -28.01
CA ASP A 338 11.34 39.75 -28.83
C ASP A 338 12.46 40.42 -29.63
#